data_5e1e14f7898982d77f018d5b40cf68e2
#
_entry.id   5e1e14f7898982d77f018d5b40cf68e2
#
_cell.length_a   1.000
_cell.length_b   1.000
_cell.length_c   1.000
_cell.angle_alpha   90.00
_cell.angle_beta   90.00
_cell.angle_gamma   90.00
#
_symmetry.space_group_name_H-M   'P 1'
#
loop_
_entity.id
_entity.type
_entity.pdbx_description
1 polymer ?
#
loop_
_entity_poly.entity_id
_entity_poly.type
_entity_poly.pdbx_seq_one_letter_code
_entity_poly.pdbx_strand_id
1 'polypeptide(L)'
;MKEDDSQSERIAELEAALQKEKEDRYISDAAYAATIKELKARLEAISPEDTTTKEDDTNEELIFRYRLENGKAIVTGYEGRSTLVTIPATLDGYTVVAIGERAFEGQKIAAVVLPEGLEAVGWFAFYGCEELMDVTVPNSVTSIGYAVFDGCPHVTLVCSDGSYAAQYAASYGLPRISPK
;
A
#
# COMPACT_ATOMS: atom_id res chain seq x y z
N MET A 1 -7.88 37.70 -12.75
CA MET A 1 -7.25 36.51 -13.35
C MET A 1 -5.73 36.60 -13.18
N LYS A 2 -5.22 36.70 -11.94
CA LYS A 2 -3.77 36.68 -11.61
C LYS A 2 -3.47 36.10 -10.22
N GLU A 3 -4.47 35.54 -9.52
CA GLU A 3 -4.28 34.97 -8.16
C GLU A 3 -4.06 33.45 -8.16
N ASP A 4 -4.45 32.77 -9.24
CA ASP A 4 -4.37 31.30 -9.36
C ASP A 4 -2.93 30.78 -9.61
N ASP A 5 -2.12 31.60 -10.29
CA ASP A 5 -0.72 31.26 -10.61
C ASP A 5 0.18 31.25 -9.36
N SER A 6 -0.08 32.13 -8.40
CA SER A 6 0.69 32.25 -7.17
C SER A 6 0.45 31.08 -6.18
N GLN A 7 -0.73 30.47 -6.20
CA GLN A 7 -1.05 29.32 -5.34
C GLN A 7 -0.43 28.03 -5.91
N SER A 8 -0.48 27.87 -7.23
CA SER A 8 0.14 26.73 -7.91
C SER A 8 1.66 26.71 -7.75
N GLU A 9 2.31 27.88 -7.81
CA GLU A 9 3.76 28.02 -7.55
C GLU A 9 4.12 27.65 -6.10
N ARG A 10 3.30 28.07 -5.12
CA ARG A 10 3.54 27.76 -3.70
C ARG A 10 3.33 26.29 -3.37
N ILE A 11 2.37 25.64 -4.02
CA ILE A 11 2.16 24.18 -3.89
C ILE A 11 3.36 23.45 -4.46
N ALA A 12 3.84 23.81 -5.65
CA ALA A 12 5.01 23.19 -6.27
C ALA A 12 6.28 23.38 -5.43
N GLU A 13 6.44 24.55 -4.80
CA GLU A 13 7.58 24.85 -3.91
C GLU A 13 7.53 24.01 -2.62
N LEU A 14 6.34 23.81 -2.05
CA LEU A 14 6.14 22.95 -0.86
C LEU A 14 6.35 21.47 -1.18
N GLU A 15 5.91 21.02 -2.34
CA GLU A 15 6.14 19.65 -2.82
C GLU A 15 7.63 19.39 -3.09
N ALA A 16 8.33 20.36 -3.69
CA ALA A 16 9.78 20.28 -3.91
C ALA A 16 10.56 20.29 -2.60
N ALA A 17 10.14 21.08 -1.61
CA ALA A 17 10.75 21.11 -0.27
C ALA A 17 10.55 19.79 0.46
N LEU A 18 9.35 19.18 0.35
CA LEU A 18 9.03 17.88 0.91
C LEU A 18 9.88 16.78 0.26
N GLN A 19 10.06 16.83 -1.06
CA GLN A 19 10.87 15.86 -1.79
C GLN A 19 12.34 15.93 -1.37
N LYS A 20 12.87 17.15 -1.19
CA LYS A 20 14.25 17.37 -0.75
C LYS A 20 14.50 16.88 0.69
N GLU A 21 13.50 17.04 1.57
CA GLU A 21 13.59 16.56 2.96
C GLU A 21 13.52 15.03 3.03
N LYS A 22 12.86 14.38 2.06
CA LYS A 22 12.85 12.91 1.90
C LYS A 22 14.21 12.35 1.50
N GLU A 23 14.98 13.08 0.68
CA GLU A 23 16.27 12.63 0.19
C GLU A 23 17.39 12.76 1.23
N ASP A 24 17.28 13.73 2.16
CA ASP A 24 18.34 14.06 3.12
C ASP A 24 18.20 13.37 4.50
N ARG A 25 17.11 12.67 4.78
CA ARG A 25 16.87 12.07 6.11
C ARG A 25 16.18 10.71 6.03
N TYR A 26 16.80 9.74 6.70
CA TYR A 26 16.09 8.59 7.26
C TYR A 26 15.16 9.10 8.38
N ILE A 27 13.90 9.40 8.02
CA ILE A 27 12.89 9.86 8.98
C ILE A 27 12.14 8.62 9.48
N SER A 28 12.10 8.42 10.79
CA SER A 28 11.27 7.39 11.40
C SER A 28 9.78 7.61 11.04
N ASP A 29 9.02 6.53 10.87
CA ASP A 29 7.60 6.55 10.48
C ASP A 29 6.76 7.58 11.25
N ALA A 30 7.04 7.78 12.55
CA ALA A 30 6.34 8.75 13.40
C ALA A 30 6.65 10.22 13.06
N ALA A 31 7.89 10.53 12.70
CA ALA A 31 8.29 11.89 12.32
C ALA A 31 7.73 12.26 10.94
N TYR A 32 7.70 11.31 10.01
CA TYR A 32 7.13 11.49 8.68
C TYR A 32 5.62 11.75 8.75
N ALA A 33 4.88 10.97 9.54
CA ALA A 33 3.45 11.16 9.74
C ALA A 33 3.13 12.53 10.38
N ALA A 34 3.96 13.00 11.31
CA ALA A 34 3.81 14.31 11.91
C ALA A 34 4.04 15.45 10.91
N THR A 35 5.05 15.33 10.06
CA THR A 35 5.36 16.31 9.01
C THR A 35 4.26 16.38 7.95
N ILE A 36 3.74 15.24 7.50
CA ILE A 36 2.59 15.17 6.59
C ILE A 36 1.35 15.83 7.20
N LYS A 37 1.05 15.54 8.45
CA LYS A 37 -0.09 16.15 9.15
C LYS A 37 0.03 17.65 9.25
N GLU A 38 1.21 18.18 9.55
CA GLU A 38 1.46 19.63 9.62
C GLU A 38 1.37 20.29 8.26
N LEU A 39 1.91 19.67 7.20
CA LEU A 39 1.83 20.19 5.83
C LEU A 39 0.40 20.16 5.30
N LYS A 40 -0.39 19.12 5.58
CA LYS A 40 -1.82 19.08 5.25
C LYS A 40 -2.60 20.17 5.97
N ALA A 41 -2.37 20.40 7.26
CA ALA A 41 -3.01 21.47 8.01
C ALA A 41 -2.65 22.86 7.46
N ARG A 42 -1.43 23.06 6.95
CA ARG A 42 -1.01 24.31 6.31
C ARG A 42 -1.62 24.48 4.92
N LEU A 43 -1.83 23.40 4.19
CA LEU A 43 -2.51 23.39 2.88
C LEU A 43 -4.01 23.74 3.04
N GLU A 44 -4.68 23.13 4.03
CA GLU A 44 -6.09 23.39 4.35
C GLU A 44 -6.33 24.83 4.84
N ALA A 45 -5.34 25.46 5.50
CA ALA A 45 -5.42 26.85 5.94
C ALA A 45 -5.29 27.87 4.79
N ILE A 46 -4.97 27.43 3.57
CA ILE A 46 -4.75 28.29 2.39
C ILE A 46 -5.95 28.28 1.43
N SER A 47 -6.94 27.41 1.62
CA SER A 47 -8.13 27.36 0.78
C SER A 47 -9.15 28.41 1.17
N PRO A 48 -9.50 29.37 0.29
CA PRO A 48 -10.73 30.13 0.43
C PRO A 48 -11.92 29.31 -0.07
N GLU A 49 -13.01 29.46 0.64
CA GLU A 49 -14.34 28.90 0.47
C GLU A 49 -14.84 28.84 -0.98
N ASP A 50 -15.61 27.80 -1.22
CA ASP A 50 -16.62 27.62 -2.24
C ASP A 50 -16.23 26.93 -3.54
N THR A 51 -16.44 25.61 -3.54
CA THR A 51 -17.10 24.95 -4.66
C THR A 51 -17.80 23.69 -4.16
N THR A 52 -19.14 23.79 -4.09
CA THR A 52 -20.04 22.66 -3.97
C THR A 52 -19.88 21.73 -5.19
N THR A 53 -19.12 20.68 -5.04
CA THR A 53 -19.23 19.52 -5.94
C THR A 53 -19.38 18.28 -5.09
N LYS A 54 -20.45 17.58 -5.39
CA LYS A 54 -20.82 16.31 -4.77
C LYS A 54 -19.63 15.37 -4.78
N GLU A 55 -19.20 14.99 -3.60
CA GLU A 55 -18.19 13.96 -3.35
C GLU A 55 -18.70 12.64 -3.92
N ASP A 56 -18.03 12.16 -4.95
CA ASP A 56 -18.03 10.74 -5.27
C ASP A 56 -17.05 10.09 -4.29
N ASP A 57 -17.59 9.25 -3.42
CA ASP A 57 -17.01 8.73 -2.18
C ASP A 57 -15.97 7.62 -2.46
N THR A 58 -14.96 7.87 -3.30
CA THR A 58 -13.95 6.88 -3.71
C THR A 58 -12.50 7.26 -3.49
N ASN A 59 -12.20 8.33 -2.73
CA ASN A 59 -10.82 8.62 -2.35
C ASN A 59 -10.56 8.27 -0.87
N GLU A 60 -10.75 6.99 -0.52
CA GLU A 60 -10.15 6.45 0.69
C GLU A 60 -8.63 6.38 0.48
N GLU A 61 -7.92 7.31 1.08
CA GLU A 61 -6.47 7.39 1.03
C GLU A 61 -5.86 6.07 1.50
N LEU A 62 -5.29 5.31 0.56
CA LEU A 62 -4.59 4.06 0.86
C LEU A 62 -3.28 4.41 1.55
N ILE A 63 -3.27 4.38 2.87
CA ILE A 63 -2.08 4.70 3.65
C ILE A 63 -1.32 3.41 3.94
N PHE A 64 -0.15 3.27 3.32
CA PHE A 64 0.78 2.18 3.59
C PHE A 64 1.93 2.68 4.45
N ARG A 65 2.24 1.95 5.53
CA ARG A 65 3.53 2.08 6.20
C ARG A 65 4.54 1.20 5.51
N TYR A 66 5.75 1.70 5.33
CA TYR A 66 6.83 0.94 4.73
C TYR A 66 8.17 1.29 5.39
N ARG A 67 9.14 0.42 5.24
CA ARG A 67 10.54 0.66 5.56
C ARG A 67 11.38 0.52 4.31
N LEU A 68 12.52 1.19 4.29
CA LEU A 68 13.50 1.06 3.20
C LEU A 68 14.57 0.05 3.56
N GLU A 69 14.86 -0.81 2.60
CA GLU A 69 15.97 -1.75 2.67
C GLU A 69 16.66 -1.80 1.30
N ASN A 70 17.95 -1.45 1.26
CA ASN A 70 18.73 -1.37 0.01
C ASN A 70 18.09 -0.49 -1.08
N GLY A 71 17.45 0.62 -0.71
CA GLY A 71 16.77 1.52 -1.64
C GLY A 71 15.44 1.00 -2.21
N LYS A 72 14.88 -0.06 -1.65
CA LYS A 72 13.60 -0.65 -2.01
C LYS A 72 12.62 -0.55 -0.84
N ALA A 73 11.32 -0.46 -1.11
CA ALA A 73 10.29 -0.38 -0.10
C ALA A 73 9.77 -1.77 0.30
N ILE A 74 9.64 -1.98 1.60
CA ILE A 74 8.98 -3.13 2.20
C ILE A 74 7.75 -2.62 2.95
N VAL A 75 6.56 -3.02 2.55
CA VAL A 75 5.32 -2.62 3.21
C VAL A 75 5.25 -3.26 4.60
N THR A 76 5.13 -2.46 5.65
CA THR A 76 5.11 -2.91 7.05
C THR A 76 3.75 -2.75 7.72
N GLY A 77 2.80 -2.10 7.06
CA GLY A 77 1.45 -1.95 7.57
C GLY A 77 0.50 -1.23 6.62
N TYR A 78 -0.79 -1.32 6.95
CA TYR A 78 -1.87 -0.65 6.24
C TYR A 78 -2.76 0.07 7.25
N GLU A 79 -3.03 1.35 7.03
CA GLU A 79 -3.84 2.20 7.89
C GLU A 79 -5.11 2.71 7.19
N GLY A 80 -5.34 2.29 5.94
CA GLY A 80 -6.55 2.63 5.19
C GLY A 80 -7.80 1.93 5.74
N ARG A 81 -8.96 2.36 5.26
CA ARG A 81 -10.26 1.79 5.61
C ARG A 81 -10.87 0.96 4.48
N SER A 82 -10.27 1.02 3.30
CA SER A 82 -10.76 0.27 2.15
C SER A 82 -10.63 -1.23 2.39
N THR A 83 -11.68 -1.96 2.04
CA THR A 83 -11.69 -3.42 2.05
C THR A 83 -11.09 -4.01 0.77
N LEU A 84 -10.97 -3.19 -0.29
CA LEU A 84 -10.32 -3.54 -1.56
C LEU A 84 -8.99 -2.81 -1.62
N VAL A 85 -7.89 -3.52 -1.47
CA VAL A 85 -6.55 -2.94 -1.34
C VAL A 85 -5.72 -3.27 -2.57
N THR A 86 -5.32 -2.24 -3.31
CA THR A 86 -4.30 -2.37 -4.36
C THR A 86 -3.00 -1.79 -3.84
N ILE A 87 -1.98 -2.63 -3.69
CA ILE A 87 -0.66 -2.18 -3.25
C ILE A 87 0.06 -1.60 -4.46
N PRO A 88 0.53 -0.35 -4.42
CA PRO A 88 1.19 0.27 -5.56
C PRO A 88 2.57 -0.35 -5.79
N ALA A 89 3.05 -0.30 -7.05
CA ALA A 89 4.40 -0.77 -7.39
C ALA A 89 5.52 0.10 -6.81
N THR A 90 5.20 1.33 -6.43
CA THR A 90 6.13 2.28 -5.80
C THR A 90 5.44 3.03 -4.66
N LEU A 91 6.19 3.30 -3.60
CA LEU A 91 5.80 4.18 -2.49
C LEU A 91 6.86 5.27 -2.38
N ASP A 92 6.45 6.53 -2.49
CA ASP A 92 7.35 7.70 -2.48
C ASP A 92 8.54 7.60 -3.44
N GLY A 93 8.34 6.96 -4.61
CA GLY A 93 9.36 6.74 -5.62
C GLY A 93 10.23 5.49 -5.39
N TYR A 94 10.07 4.78 -4.28
CA TYR A 94 10.79 3.53 -4.00
C TYR A 94 9.98 2.32 -4.48
N THR A 95 10.63 1.42 -5.21
CA THR A 95 9.97 0.19 -5.69
C THR A 95 9.58 -0.71 -4.52
N VAL A 96 8.32 -1.14 -4.49
CA VAL A 96 7.81 -2.09 -3.51
C VAL A 96 8.21 -3.50 -3.93
N VAL A 97 9.03 -4.15 -3.12
CA VAL A 97 9.56 -5.50 -3.43
C VAL A 97 9.10 -6.56 -2.44
N ALA A 98 8.60 -6.18 -1.28
CA ALA A 98 8.13 -7.15 -0.30
C ALA A 98 6.99 -6.61 0.55
N ILE A 99 6.16 -7.54 1.01
CA ILE A 99 5.26 -7.34 2.15
C ILE A 99 5.98 -7.85 3.39
N GLY A 100 6.09 -7.01 4.40
CA GLY A 100 6.77 -7.33 5.66
C GLY A 100 6.00 -8.32 6.52
N GLU A 101 6.66 -8.78 7.58
CA GLU A 101 6.04 -9.64 8.58
C GLU A 101 4.85 -8.91 9.23
N ARG A 102 3.70 -9.61 9.35
CA ARG A 102 2.46 -9.12 9.99
C ARG A 102 1.90 -7.81 9.43
N ALA A 103 2.27 -7.42 8.21
CA ALA A 103 1.92 -6.12 7.64
C ALA A 103 0.40 -5.86 7.55
N PHE A 104 -0.40 -6.90 7.35
CA PHE A 104 -1.86 -6.83 7.28
C PHE A 104 -2.54 -7.75 8.31
N GLU A 105 -1.84 -8.14 9.38
CA GLU A 105 -2.39 -9.03 10.40
C GLU A 105 -3.70 -8.49 10.97
N GLY A 106 -4.77 -9.31 10.95
CA GLY A 106 -6.08 -9.00 11.51
C GLY A 106 -6.83 -7.87 10.82
N GLN A 107 -6.40 -7.46 9.62
CA GLN A 107 -7.08 -6.39 8.86
C GLN A 107 -8.41 -6.88 8.28
N LYS A 108 -9.42 -5.99 8.26
CA LYS A 108 -10.73 -6.23 7.66
C LYS A 108 -10.73 -5.90 6.17
N ILE A 109 -9.92 -6.62 5.42
CA ILE A 109 -9.79 -6.48 3.96
C ILE A 109 -10.45 -7.67 3.27
N ALA A 110 -11.17 -7.41 2.17
CA ALA A 110 -11.84 -8.44 1.40
C ALA A 110 -11.03 -8.90 0.18
N ALA A 111 -10.28 -7.99 -0.45
CA ALA A 111 -9.42 -8.35 -1.57
C ALA A 111 -8.12 -7.54 -1.56
N VAL A 112 -7.04 -8.18 -2.01
CA VAL A 112 -5.72 -7.55 -2.14
C VAL A 112 -5.13 -7.84 -3.52
N VAL A 113 -4.62 -6.79 -4.18
CA VAL A 113 -3.84 -6.92 -5.39
C VAL A 113 -2.39 -6.56 -5.07
N LEU A 114 -1.50 -7.54 -5.21
CA LEU A 114 -0.06 -7.36 -5.05
C LEU A 114 0.55 -6.81 -6.34
N PRO A 115 1.50 -5.87 -6.28
CA PRO A 115 2.06 -5.23 -7.46
C PRO A 115 3.00 -6.14 -8.24
N GLU A 116 3.06 -5.93 -9.55
CA GLU A 116 4.11 -6.53 -10.37
C GLU A 116 5.50 -6.06 -9.88
N GLY A 117 6.45 -7.00 -9.84
CA GLY A 117 7.78 -6.75 -9.28
C GLY A 117 7.91 -7.07 -7.79
N LEU A 118 6.80 -7.42 -7.10
CA LEU A 118 6.88 -7.93 -5.73
C LEU A 118 7.62 -9.28 -5.72
N GLU A 119 8.63 -9.41 -4.88
CA GLU A 119 9.50 -10.60 -4.79
C GLU A 119 9.10 -11.52 -3.62
N ALA A 120 8.65 -10.94 -2.50
CA ALA A 120 8.40 -11.69 -1.27
C ALA A 120 7.17 -11.25 -0.47
N VAL A 121 6.55 -12.22 0.21
CA VAL A 121 5.51 -11.99 1.23
C VAL A 121 6.01 -12.55 2.56
N GLY A 122 6.11 -11.70 3.56
CA GLY A 122 6.65 -12.04 4.90
C GLY A 122 5.76 -12.98 5.70
N TRP A 123 6.29 -13.47 6.81
CA TRP A 123 5.57 -14.37 7.72
C TRP A 123 4.36 -13.68 8.31
N PHE A 124 3.23 -14.40 8.42
CA PHE A 124 1.98 -13.90 9.00
C PHE A 124 1.44 -12.63 8.32
N ALA A 125 1.87 -12.31 7.09
CA ALA A 125 1.54 -11.02 6.45
C ALA A 125 0.04 -10.73 6.40
N PHE A 126 -0.80 -11.72 6.17
CA PHE A 126 -2.26 -11.62 6.15
C PHE A 126 -2.93 -12.52 7.21
N TYR A 127 -2.19 -12.89 8.27
CA TYR A 127 -2.72 -13.74 9.33
C TYR A 127 -3.99 -13.15 9.96
N GLY A 128 -5.04 -13.97 10.12
CA GLY A 128 -6.27 -13.55 10.76
C GLY A 128 -7.11 -12.53 10.01
N CYS A 129 -6.87 -12.34 8.70
CA CYS A 129 -7.76 -11.56 7.85
C CYS A 129 -9.03 -12.36 7.53
N GLU A 130 -9.98 -12.39 8.47
CA GLU A 130 -11.16 -13.26 8.41
C GLU A 130 -12.09 -12.98 7.21
N GLU A 131 -12.09 -11.73 6.71
CA GLU A 131 -12.92 -11.29 5.58
C GLU A 131 -12.21 -11.44 4.22
N LEU A 132 -10.93 -11.87 4.19
CA LEU A 132 -10.12 -11.94 2.99
C LEU A 132 -10.59 -13.08 2.07
N MET A 133 -11.02 -12.71 0.86
CA MET A 133 -11.54 -13.61 -0.17
C MET A 133 -10.56 -13.80 -1.32
N ASP A 134 -10.03 -12.70 -1.87
CA ASP A 134 -9.19 -12.76 -3.07
C ASP A 134 -7.84 -12.10 -2.85
N VAL A 135 -6.77 -12.80 -3.23
CA VAL A 135 -5.41 -12.25 -3.25
C VAL A 135 -4.81 -12.49 -4.63
N THR A 136 -4.63 -11.40 -5.38
CA THR A 136 -3.93 -11.46 -6.67
C THR A 136 -2.43 -11.42 -6.44
N VAL A 137 -1.76 -12.51 -6.82
CA VAL A 137 -0.32 -12.69 -6.63
C VAL A 137 0.39 -12.71 -7.98
N PRO A 138 1.30 -11.77 -8.24
CA PRO A 138 2.03 -11.69 -9.52
C PRO A 138 3.09 -12.80 -9.64
N ASN A 139 3.51 -13.05 -10.88
CA ASN A 139 4.53 -14.08 -11.17
C ASN A 139 5.93 -13.75 -10.63
N SER A 140 6.17 -12.49 -10.29
CA SER A 140 7.43 -12.02 -9.70
C SER A 140 7.66 -12.53 -8.28
N VAL A 141 6.60 -12.98 -7.57
CA VAL A 141 6.72 -13.51 -6.22
C VAL A 141 7.42 -14.87 -6.25
N THR A 142 8.55 -14.95 -5.57
CA THR A 142 9.39 -16.14 -5.44
C THR A 142 9.47 -16.69 -4.03
N SER A 143 8.90 -15.96 -3.04
CA SER A 143 8.87 -16.36 -1.64
C SER A 143 7.57 -15.95 -0.97
N ILE A 144 6.92 -16.90 -0.31
CA ILE A 144 5.76 -16.68 0.57
C ILE A 144 6.10 -17.35 1.90
N GLY A 145 6.02 -16.57 2.97
CA GLY A 145 6.43 -16.97 4.30
C GLY A 145 5.51 -18.00 4.96
N TYR A 146 5.81 -18.30 6.20
CA TYR A 146 5.02 -19.22 7.01
C TYR A 146 3.72 -18.56 7.47
N ALA A 147 2.62 -19.32 7.49
CA ALA A 147 1.31 -18.96 8.02
C ALA A 147 0.75 -17.62 7.48
N VAL A 148 1.09 -17.27 6.22
CA VAL A 148 0.69 -15.98 5.62
C VAL A 148 -0.83 -15.83 5.60
N PHE A 149 -1.59 -16.89 5.31
CA PHE A 149 -3.04 -16.89 5.20
C PHE A 149 -3.74 -17.71 6.29
N ASP A 150 -3.05 -18.06 7.37
CA ASP A 150 -3.68 -18.75 8.49
C ASP A 150 -4.72 -17.83 9.15
N GLY A 151 -5.91 -18.38 9.44
CA GLY A 151 -7.03 -17.58 9.93
C GLY A 151 -7.78 -16.79 8.85
N CYS A 152 -7.54 -17.10 7.55
CA CYS A 152 -8.30 -16.56 6.42
C CYS A 152 -9.18 -17.66 5.81
N PRO A 153 -10.38 -17.95 6.36
CA PRO A 153 -11.15 -19.15 6.01
C PRO A 153 -11.70 -19.17 4.58
N HIS A 154 -11.74 -18.02 3.92
CA HIS A 154 -12.36 -17.83 2.60
C HIS A 154 -11.35 -17.47 1.50
N VAL A 155 -10.05 -17.44 1.81
CA VAL A 155 -9.05 -16.94 0.88
C VAL A 155 -8.90 -17.81 -0.36
N THR A 156 -8.87 -17.15 -1.52
CA THR A 156 -8.57 -17.73 -2.83
C THR A 156 -7.39 -16.98 -3.44
N LEU A 157 -6.38 -17.71 -3.92
CA LEU A 157 -5.25 -17.08 -4.61
C LEU A 157 -5.54 -16.95 -6.11
N VAL A 158 -5.46 -15.74 -6.63
CA VAL A 158 -5.53 -15.46 -8.06
C VAL A 158 -4.09 -15.36 -8.58
N CYS A 159 -3.61 -16.41 -9.26
CA CYS A 159 -2.23 -16.52 -9.72
C CYS A 159 -2.11 -17.42 -10.95
N SER A 160 -1.09 -17.18 -11.77
CA SER A 160 -0.85 -17.94 -13.00
C SER A 160 -0.46 -19.38 -12.69
N ASP A 161 -0.79 -20.28 -13.63
CA ASP A 161 -0.36 -21.67 -13.56
C ASP A 161 1.17 -21.77 -13.56
N GLY A 162 1.70 -22.65 -12.71
CA GLY A 162 3.15 -22.87 -12.59
C GLY A 162 3.90 -21.79 -11.78
N SER A 163 3.23 -20.70 -11.35
CA SER A 163 3.85 -19.70 -10.48
C SER A 163 4.22 -20.26 -9.10
N TYR A 164 5.09 -19.57 -8.36
CA TYR A 164 5.40 -19.92 -6.97
C TYR A 164 4.14 -19.90 -6.09
N ALA A 165 3.26 -18.91 -6.29
CA ALA A 165 1.99 -18.82 -5.57
C ALA A 165 1.06 -20.00 -5.86
N ALA A 166 1.05 -20.55 -7.08
CA ALA A 166 0.29 -21.74 -7.42
C ALA A 166 0.82 -22.99 -6.70
N GLN A 167 2.12 -23.12 -6.59
CA GLN A 167 2.76 -24.22 -5.83
C GLN A 167 2.49 -24.07 -4.34
N TYR A 168 2.55 -22.88 -3.81
CA TYR A 168 2.21 -22.56 -2.42
C TYR A 168 0.75 -22.94 -2.13
N ALA A 169 -0.20 -22.49 -2.96
CA ALA A 169 -1.62 -22.82 -2.81
C ALA A 169 -1.85 -24.34 -2.77
N ALA A 170 -1.22 -25.08 -3.66
CA ALA A 170 -1.30 -26.54 -3.70
C ALA A 170 -0.73 -27.19 -2.42
N SER A 171 0.38 -26.66 -1.90
CA SER A 171 1.03 -27.20 -0.70
C SER A 171 0.24 -26.98 0.59
N TYR A 172 -0.53 -25.89 0.65
CA TYR A 172 -1.34 -25.51 1.81
C TYR A 172 -2.84 -25.78 1.62
N GLY A 173 -3.24 -26.39 0.49
CA GLY A 173 -4.64 -26.72 0.20
C GLY A 173 -5.54 -25.49 0.00
N LEU A 174 -4.98 -24.37 -0.43
CA LEU A 174 -5.73 -23.14 -0.66
C LEU A 174 -6.41 -23.17 -2.04
N PRO A 175 -7.66 -22.68 -2.14
CA PRO A 175 -8.32 -22.45 -3.42
C PRO A 175 -7.51 -21.52 -4.32
N ARG A 176 -7.54 -21.78 -5.63
CA ARG A 176 -6.81 -21.01 -6.62
C ARG A 176 -7.62 -20.79 -7.88
N ILE A 177 -7.47 -19.62 -8.50
CA ILE A 177 -8.03 -19.26 -9.80
C ILE A 177 -6.89 -18.73 -10.69
N SER A 178 -6.85 -19.19 -11.95
CA SER A 178 -5.97 -18.61 -12.97
C SER A 178 -6.56 -17.30 -13.49
N PRO A 179 -5.78 -16.21 -13.56
CA PRO A 179 -6.23 -14.97 -14.20
C PRO A 179 -6.53 -15.24 -15.69
N LYS A 180 -7.61 -14.63 -16.18
CA LYS A 180 -8.01 -14.72 -17.60
C LYS A 180 -7.16 -13.83 -18.48
#